data_1da7a017d42705a08613ad14d0cc1817
#
_entry.id   1da7a017d42705a08613ad14d0cc1817
#
_cell.length_a   1.000
_cell.length_b   1.000
_cell.length_c   1.000
_cell.angle_alpha   90.00
_cell.angle_beta   90.00
_cell.angle_gamma   90.00
#
_symmetry.space_group_name_H-M   'P 1'
#
loop_
_entity.id
_entity.type
_entity.pdbx_description
1 polymer ?
#
loop_
_entity_poly.entity_id
_entity_poly.type
_entity_poly.pdbx_seq_one_letter_code
_entity_poly.pdbx_strand_id
1 'polypeptide(L)'
;MKIITVLMSFLLSFIILLAEIPHELYMQYCTKEVMDSVCVACTYQSKIDYKDNAESGAAFLIADWAYNENLINLSAYQIQKALENHITDETLKADCYNLASNIFRLKGELATAIEYAEKCLHIDRKQNDPECISSSLNTIAGLYLMHGEPVNAKKYIDEAIVLETKLNRSSSLAVRYGLASEIYLQLGEAQKALEFADQALHLDSLDNRIGKIAVRRSQKAAILIELKQYECADRELQQALPVFQQQNNFNSLAITYCQLGEIAAVKRQIAASEKYFENAISVCREINHIYMESRARDGLYELYRDIDSRKALYHLEEHIKLQQMINVEKAAELLQSFTVKYDTLKKEQTILRQEEMLKWRSFLTILLITLLVLLCVLLYISRKTTKITNERNAILVKANLDKNRLLAIASSNIPKNVRDEIMSITSDKTDISEIKLTKRELEIANLCTKGLLNKEIADQLNISQRTVENHKNNLFKKLGINNTVELMRYMQRAMNNTDTTED
;
A
#
# COMPACT_ATOMS: atom_id res chain seq x y z
N MET A 1 -11.10 8.85 39.15
CA MET A 1 -11.40 9.74 38.03
C MET A 1 -10.73 9.30 36.75
N LYS A 2 -9.40 9.09 36.63
CA LYS A 2 -8.71 8.65 35.38
C LYS A 2 -9.22 7.33 34.84
N ILE A 3 -9.53 6.33 35.66
CA ILE A 3 -10.06 5.01 35.23
C ILE A 3 -11.47 5.16 34.65
N ILE A 4 -12.32 6.03 35.23
CA ILE A 4 -13.67 6.29 34.73
C ILE A 4 -13.63 7.02 33.37
N THR A 5 -12.67 7.92 33.17
CA THR A 5 -12.52 8.65 31.90
C THR A 5 -12.01 7.72 30.78
N VAL A 6 -11.11 6.79 31.11
CA VAL A 6 -10.62 5.76 30.16
C VAL A 6 -11.75 4.77 29.85
N LEU A 7 -12.51 4.30 30.85
CA LEU A 7 -13.68 3.46 30.65
C LEU A 7 -14.77 4.16 29.82
N MET A 8 -15.03 5.46 30.07
CA MET A 8 -16.00 6.23 29.28
C MET A 8 -15.53 6.48 27.85
N SER A 9 -14.24 6.72 27.60
CA SER A 9 -13.71 6.84 26.24
C SER A 9 -13.73 5.49 25.51
N PHE A 10 -13.43 4.38 26.20
CA PHE A 10 -13.56 3.02 25.68
C PHE A 10 -15.02 2.66 25.36
N LEU A 11 -15.95 2.99 26.28
CA LEU A 11 -17.38 2.74 26.06
C LEU A 11 -17.91 3.60 24.89
N LEU A 12 -17.45 4.85 24.76
CA LEU A 12 -17.84 5.73 23.67
C LEU A 12 -17.28 5.26 22.31
N SER A 13 -16.00 4.87 22.29
CA SER A 13 -15.40 4.25 21.09
C SER A 13 -16.06 2.94 20.72
N PHE A 14 -16.45 2.13 21.73
CA PHE A 14 -17.17 0.90 21.57
C PHE A 14 -18.60 1.11 21.02
N ILE A 15 -19.34 2.12 21.55
CA ILE A 15 -20.68 2.48 21.05
C ILE A 15 -20.60 3.00 19.60
N ILE A 16 -19.58 3.79 19.27
CA ILE A 16 -19.33 4.27 17.90
C ILE A 16 -18.99 3.11 16.98
N LEU A 17 -18.15 2.16 17.42
CA LEU A 17 -17.76 0.98 16.66
C LEU A 17 -18.97 0.06 16.37
N LEU A 18 -19.88 -0.10 17.35
CA LEU A 18 -21.11 -0.86 17.18
C LEU A 18 -22.14 -0.17 16.26
N ALA A 19 -22.17 1.16 16.26
CA ALA A 19 -23.05 1.94 15.38
C ALA A 19 -22.65 1.82 13.90
N GLU A 20 -21.39 1.44 13.60
CA GLU A 20 -20.89 1.24 12.25
C GLU A 20 -20.95 -0.21 11.77
N ILE A 21 -21.38 -1.16 12.60
CA ILE A 21 -21.59 -2.57 12.17
C ILE A 21 -22.74 -2.59 11.15
N PRO A 22 -22.53 -3.24 9.98
CA PRO A 22 -23.62 -3.42 9.01
C PRO A 22 -24.85 -4.02 9.68
N HIS A 23 -26.03 -3.45 9.43
CA HIS A 23 -27.28 -3.82 10.10
C HIS A 23 -27.56 -5.33 10.07
N GLU A 24 -27.19 -6.02 8.99
CA GLU A 24 -27.33 -7.47 8.83
C GLU A 24 -26.44 -8.24 9.81
N LEU A 25 -25.19 -7.80 10.03
CA LEU A 25 -24.30 -8.39 11.03
C LEU A 25 -24.74 -8.04 12.46
N TYR A 26 -25.23 -6.82 12.70
CA TYR A 26 -25.76 -6.40 13.98
C TYR A 26 -26.93 -7.27 14.41
N MET A 27 -27.91 -7.48 13.54
CA MET A 27 -29.09 -8.32 13.83
C MET A 27 -28.74 -9.79 14.05
N GLN A 28 -27.68 -10.28 13.45
CA GLN A 28 -27.26 -11.68 13.58
C GLN A 28 -26.47 -11.95 14.87
N TYR A 29 -25.67 -11.01 15.36
CA TYR A 29 -24.69 -11.26 16.42
C TYR A 29 -24.81 -10.34 17.64
N CYS A 30 -25.48 -9.19 17.57
CA CYS A 30 -25.62 -8.27 18.71
C CYS A 30 -26.82 -8.61 19.58
N THR A 31 -26.81 -9.81 20.17
CA THR A 31 -27.72 -10.12 21.26
C THR A 31 -27.26 -9.46 22.57
N LYS A 32 -28.14 -9.29 23.55
CA LYS A 32 -27.79 -8.71 24.85
C LYS A 32 -26.66 -9.49 25.53
N GLU A 33 -26.66 -10.82 25.42
CA GLU A 33 -25.64 -11.72 25.99
C GLU A 33 -24.27 -11.49 25.36
N VAL A 34 -24.22 -11.31 24.03
CA VAL A 34 -23.00 -10.97 23.28
C VAL A 34 -22.47 -9.63 23.71
N MET A 35 -23.34 -8.62 23.87
CA MET A 35 -22.95 -7.27 24.32
C MET A 35 -22.42 -7.28 25.74
N ASP A 36 -23.04 -8.04 26.65
CA ASP A 36 -22.58 -8.16 28.04
C ASP A 36 -21.21 -8.86 28.10
N SER A 37 -21.00 -9.91 27.30
CA SER A 37 -19.72 -10.64 27.21
C SER A 37 -18.59 -9.77 26.62
N VAL A 38 -18.87 -8.95 25.60
CA VAL A 38 -17.91 -7.99 25.01
C VAL A 38 -17.58 -6.90 26.04
N CYS A 39 -18.55 -6.41 26.81
CA CYS A 39 -18.35 -5.41 27.85
C CYS A 39 -17.44 -5.95 28.97
N VAL A 40 -17.60 -7.23 29.35
CA VAL A 40 -16.73 -7.93 30.31
C VAL A 40 -15.33 -8.12 29.74
N ALA A 41 -15.18 -8.53 28.47
CA ALA A 41 -13.89 -8.70 27.81
C ALA A 41 -13.13 -7.36 27.74
N CYS A 42 -13.80 -6.27 27.34
CA CYS A 42 -13.22 -4.94 27.32
C CYS A 42 -12.79 -4.43 28.70
N THR A 43 -13.54 -4.78 29.77
CA THR A 43 -13.17 -4.43 31.16
C THR A 43 -12.01 -5.26 31.69
N TYR A 44 -11.90 -6.53 31.30
CA TYR A 44 -10.79 -7.40 31.72
C TYR A 44 -9.45 -7.02 31.09
N GLN A 45 -9.46 -6.47 29.89
CA GLN A 45 -8.28 -6.08 29.10
C GLN A 45 -7.90 -4.59 29.21
N SER A 46 -8.59 -3.79 30.03
CA SER A 46 -8.20 -2.40 30.36
C SER A 46 -6.79 -2.26 30.99
N LYS A 47 -6.06 -3.36 31.14
CA LYS A 47 -4.64 -3.38 31.56
C LYS A 47 -3.66 -3.16 30.40
N ILE A 48 -4.10 -3.21 29.14
CA ILE A 48 -3.26 -3.00 27.98
C ILE A 48 -3.40 -1.53 27.55
N ASP A 49 -2.31 -0.78 27.59
CA ASP A 49 -2.30 0.67 27.34
C ASP A 49 -2.20 0.96 25.83
N TYR A 50 -3.31 0.90 25.11
CA TYR A 50 -3.39 1.28 23.70
C TYR A 50 -3.71 2.77 23.47
N LYS A 51 -3.22 3.67 24.31
CA LYS A 51 -3.61 5.09 24.34
C LYS A 51 -3.60 5.79 22.99
N ASP A 52 -2.54 5.54 22.18
CA ASP A 52 -2.37 6.17 20.86
C ASP A 52 -3.05 5.38 19.73
N ASN A 53 -3.57 4.18 20.03
CA ASN A 53 -4.23 3.26 19.10
C ASN A 53 -5.57 2.75 19.64
N ALA A 54 -6.28 3.59 20.39
CA ALA A 54 -7.48 3.19 21.14
C ALA A 54 -8.58 2.57 20.26
N GLU A 55 -8.78 3.10 19.06
CA GLU A 55 -9.79 2.61 18.11
C GLU A 55 -9.41 1.25 17.54
N SER A 56 -8.17 1.09 17.06
CA SER A 56 -7.65 -0.19 16.55
C SER A 56 -7.57 -1.24 17.65
N GLY A 57 -7.16 -0.84 18.87
CA GLY A 57 -7.13 -1.71 20.03
C GLY A 57 -8.52 -2.22 20.42
N ALA A 58 -9.53 -1.35 20.42
CA ALA A 58 -10.91 -1.75 20.69
C ALA A 58 -11.44 -2.72 19.64
N ALA A 59 -11.20 -2.44 18.35
CA ALA A 59 -11.61 -3.33 17.26
C ALA A 59 -10.91 -4.69 17.34
N PHE A 60 -9.60 -4.72 17.67
CA PHE A 60 -8.84 -5.96 17.91
C PHE A 60 -9.44 -6.79 19.03
N LEU A 61 -9.76 -6.17 20.18
CA LEU A 61 -10.34 -6.88 21.33
C LEU A 61 -11.69 -7.52 21.00
N ILE A 62 -12.53 -6.82 20.23
CA ILE A 62 -13.81 -7.37 19.78
C ILE A 62 -13.57 -8.51 18.78
N ALA A 63 -12.59 -8.36 17.89
CA ALA A 63 -12.23 -9.41 16.93
C ALA A 63 -11.73 -10.67 17.65
N ASP A 64 -10.86 -10.52 18.65
CA ASP A 64 -10.32 -11.64 19.44
C ASP A 64 -11.42 -12.36 20.24
N TRP A 65 -12.30 -11.59 20.91
CA TRP A 65 -13.44 -12.17 21.58
C TRP A 65 -14.35 -12.93 20.60
N ALA A 66 -14.71 -12.31 19.46
CA ALA A 66 -15.57 -12.94 18.45
C ALA A 66 -14.93 -14.21 17.86
N TYR A 67 -13.61 -14.23 17.71
CA TYR A 67 -12.86 -15.41 17.29
C TYR A 67 -13.00 -16.56 18.28
N ASN A 68 -12.86 -16.27 19.59
CA ASN A 68 -12.97 -17.26 20.66
C ASN A 68 -14.40 -17.79 20.79
N GLU A 69 -15.42 -16.97 20.49
CA GLU A 69 -16.84 -17.39 20.44
C GLU A 69 -17.24 -18.03 19.10
N ASN A 70 -16.27 -18.29 18.21
CA ASN A 70 -16.50 -18.84 16.87
C ASN A 70 -17.40 -17.99 15.95
N LEU A 71 -17.49 -16.68 16.21
CA LEU A 71 -18.22 -15.70 15.41
C LEU A 71 -17.31 -15.15 14.28
N ILE A 72 -16.87 -16.02 13.38
CA ILE A 72 -15.77 -15.78 12.45
C ILE A 72 -16.01 -14.55 11.53
N ASN A 73 -17.25 -14.36 11.06
CA ASN A 73 -17.57 -13.21 10.18
C ASN A 73 -17.49 -11.87 10.93
N LEU A 74 -17.93 -11.82 12.19
CA LEU A 74 -17.78 -10.63 13.03
C LEU A 74 -16.32 -10.36 13.34
N SER A 75 -15.57 -11.40 13.69
CA SER A 75 -14.13 -11.32 13.93
C SER A 75 -13.39 -10.79 12.71
N ALA A 76 -13.70 -11.30 11.51
CA ALA A 76 -13.11 -10.83 10.25
C ALA A 76 -13.40 -9.35 9.97
N TYR A 77 -14.63 -8.91 10.18
CA TYR A 77 -15.02 -7.51 10.01
C TYR A 77 -14.25 -6.58 10.95
N GLN A 78 -14.18 -6.92 12.23
CA GLN A 78 -13.54 -6.10 13.24
C GLN A 78 -12.01 -6.06 13.08
N ILE A 79 -11.38 -7.18 12.72
CA ILE A 79 -9.93 -7.18 12.50
C ILE A 79 -9.54 -6.38 11.25
N GLN A 80 -10.35 -6.38 10.20
CA GLN A 80 -10.13 -5.53 9.04
C GLN A 80 -10.23 -4.05 9.43
N LYS A 81 -11.25 -3.68 10.21
CA LYS A 81 -11.41 -2.32 10.73
C LYS A 81 -10.22 -1.89 11.58
N ALA A 82 -9.70 -2.77 12.45
CA ALA A 82 -8.50 -2.49 13.22
C ALA A 82 -7.29 -2.18 12.33
N LEU A 83 -7.14 -2.92 11.22
CA LEU A 83 -6.02 -2.80 10.29
C LEU A 83 -6.16 -1.65 9.26
N GLU A 84 -7.37 -1.10 9.05
CA GLU A 84 -7.60 0.09 8.21
C GLU A 84 -7.03 1.37 8.85
N ASN A 85 -6.95 1.42 10.17
CA ASN A 85 -6.38 2.53 10.91
C ASN A 85 -4.85 2.47 10.91
N HIS A 86 -4.20 3.63 11.05
CA HIS A 86 -2.75 3.69 11.19
C HIS A 86 -2.34 3.25 12.59
N ILE A 87 -1.91 1.98 12.74
CA ILE A 87 -1.41 1.44 14.01
C ILE A 87 0.05 1.81 14.17
N THR A 88 0.39 2.59 15.20
CA THR A 88 1.76 3.01 15.54
C THR A 88 2.45 2.04 16.50
N ASP A 89 1.68 1.30 17.30
CA ASP A 89 2.17 0.25 18.20
C ASP A 89 2.45 -1.03 17.39
N GLU A 90 3.73 -1.36 17.24
CA GLU A 90 4.17 -2.55 16.48
C GLU A 90 3.69 -3.86 17.14
N THR A 91 3.52 -3.90 18.47
CA THR A 91 3.02 -5.10 19.18
C THR A 91 1.55 -5.34 18.85
N LEU A 92 0.70 -4.31 19.02
CA LEU A 92 -0.70 -4.40 18.61
C LEU A 92 -0.85 -4.77 17.13
N LYS A 93 0.01 -4.24 16.28
CA LYS A 93 0.01 -4.52 14.85
C LYS A 93 0.35 -5.98 14.54
N ALA A 94 1.32 -6.56 15.25
CA ALA A 94 1.67 -7.98 15.16
C ALA A 94 0.52 -8.85 15.63
N ASP A 95 -0.12 -8.51 16.76
CA ASP A 95 -1.28 -9.22 17.30
C ASP A 95 -2.46 -9.19 16.33
N CYS A 96 -2.73 -8.03 15.71
CA CYS A 96 -3.75 -7.88 14.67
C CYS A 96 -3.46 -8.80 13.46
N TYR A 97 -2.21 -8.84 12.99
CA TYR A 97 -1.83 -9.70 11.86
C TYR A 97 -1.91 -11.19 12.22
N ASN A 98 -1.50 -11.59 13.42
CA ASN A 98 -1.62 -12.97 13.89
C ASN A 98 -3.08 -13.40 13.97
N LEU A 99 -3.95 -12.57 14.57
CA LEU A 99 -5.38 -12.85 14.66
C LEU A 99 -6.02 -12.90 13.26
N ALA A 100 -5.69 -11.95 12.39
CA ALA A 100 -6.16 -11.94 11.01
C ALA A 100 -5.78 -13.25 10.29
N SER A 101 -4.53 -13.68 10.41
CA SER A 101 -4.05 -14.95 9.83
C SER A 101 -4.91 -16.13 10.31
N ASN A 102 -5.19 -16.22 11.61
CA ASN A 102 -6.03 -17.29 12.17
C ASN A 102 -7.48 -17.22 11.68
N ILE A 103 -8.06 -16.03 11.59
CA ILE A 103 -9.43 -15.83 11.09
C ILE A 103 -9.54 -16.27 9.63
N PHE A 104 -8.63 -15.81 8.77
CA PHE A 104 -8.63 -16.15 7.34
C PHE A 104 -8.33 -17.63 7.09
N ARG A 105 -7.49 -18.25 7.94
CA ARG A 105 -7.30 -19.70 7.94
C ARG A 105 -8.62 -20.45 8.21
N LEU A 106 -9.44 -20.02 9.20
CA LEU A 106 -10.74 -20.64 9.49
C LEU A 106 -11.76 -20.39 8.38
N LYS A 107 -11.64 -19.28 7.65
CA LYS A 107 -12.46 -19.01 6.47
C LYS A 107 -12.01 -19.78 5.23
N GLY A 108 -10.91 -20.54 5.30
CA GLY A 108 -10.32 -21.24 4.17
C GLY A 108 -9.50 -20.36 3.24
N GLU A 109 -9.40 -19.06 3.47
CA GLU A 109 -8.65 -18.09 2.66
C GLU A 109 -7.14 -18.19 2.95
N LEU A 110 -6.53 -19.34 2.61
CA LEU A 110 -5.19 -19.70 3.03
C LEU A 110 -4.11 -18.74 2.49
N ALA A 111 -4.24 -18.25 1.27
CA ALA A 111 -3.30 -17.29 0.70
C ALA A 111 -3.26 -15.97 1.49
N THR A 112 -4.43 -15.46 1.86
CA THR A 112 -4.57 -14.25 2.70
C THR A 112 -4.04 -14.50 4.11
N ALA A 113 -4.30 -15.68 4.68
CA ALA A 113 -3.77 -16.09 5.99
C ALA A 113 -2.23 -16.12 6.00
N ILE A 114 -1.61 -16.65 4.95
CA ILE A 114 -0.15 -16.67 4.78
C ILE A 114 0.40 -15.25 4.72
N GLU A 115 -0.20 -14.36 3.93
CA GLU A 115 0.22 -12.97 3.81
C GLU A 115 0.24 -12.25 5.17
N TYR A 116 -0.83 -12.42 5.97
CA TYR A 116 -0.87 -11.82 7.32
C TYR A 116 0.14 -12.45 8.27
N ALA A 117 0.35 -13.77 8.21
CA ALA A 117 1.37 -14.43 9.03
C ALA A 117 2.79 -13.97 8.68
N GLU A 118 3.09 -13.72 7.40
CA GLU A 118 4.38 -13.18 6.94
C GLU A 118 4.58 -11.73 7.41
N LYS A 119 3.51 -10.90 7.39
CA LYS A 119 3.56 -9.54 7.97
C LYS A 119 3.82 -9.58 9.48
N CYS A 120 3.22 -10.52 10.22
CA CYS A 120 3.48 -10.73 11.63
C CYS A 120 4.95 -11.12 11.85
N LEU A 121 5.46 -12.12 11.13
CA LEU A 121 6.86 -12.57 11.22
C LEU A 121 7.85 -11.42 10.92
N HIS A 122 7.52 -10.54 9.98
CA HIS A 122 8.38 -9.39 9.69
C HIS A 122 8.52 -8.45 10.90
N ILE A 123 7.43 -8.21 11.63
CA ILE A 123 7.46 -7.39 12.85
C ILE A 123 8.23 -8.11 13.96
N ASP A 124 7.95 -9.41 14.19
CA ASP A 124 8.64 -10.22 15.21
C ASP A 124 10.17 -10.23 15.00
N ARG A 125 10.61 -10.35 13.74
CA ARG A 125 12.03 -10.26 13.38
C ARG A 125 12.62 -8.86 13.65
N LYS A 126 11.84 -7.79 13.39
CA LYS A 126 12.27 -6.42 13.67
C LYS A 126 12.39 -6.15 15.16
N GLN A 127 11.47 -6.72 15.97
CA GLN A 127 11.53 -6.66 17.43
C GLN A 127 12.58 -7.57 18.03
N ASN A 128 13.14 -8.51 17.21
CA ASN A 128 14.14 -9.49 17.62
C ASN A 128 13.66 -10.36 18.80
N ASP A 129 12.36 -10.73 18.80
CA ASP A 129 11.76 -11.62 19.78
C ASP A 129 11.79 -13.06 19.27
N PRO A 130 12.70 -13.92 19.78
CA PRO A 130 12.87 -15.27 19.25
C PRO A 130 11.67 -16.19 19.54
N GLU A 131 10.88 -15.90 20.55
CA GLU A 131 9.67 -16.68 20.88
C GLU A 131 8.55 -16.40 19.89
N CYS A 132 8.30 -15.11 19.62
CA CYS A 132 7.33 -14.68 18.62
C CYS A 132 7.75 -15.12 17.22
N ILE A 133 9.04 -14.98 16.86
CA ILE A 133 9.56 -15.47 15.57
C ILE A 133 9.29 -16.96 15.39
N SER A 134 9.59 -17.80 16.40
CA SER A 134 9.36 -19.25 16.31
C SER A 134 7.88 -19.59 16.19
N SER A 135 7.01 -18.84 16.88
CA SER A 135 5.55 -19.01 16.79
C SER A 135 5.03 -18.67 15.40
N SER A 136 5.43 -17.54 14.85
CA SER A 136 5.04 -17.10 13.51
C SER A 136 5.55 -18.04 12.42
N LEU A 137 6.79 -18.54 12.52
CA LEU A 137 7.35 -19.54 11.62
C LEU A 137 6.52 -20.85 11.62
N ASN A 138 6.11 -21.31 12.81
CA ASN A 138 5.27 -22.49 12.93
C ASN A 138 3.88 -22.27 12.30
N THR A 139 3.29 -21.10 12.51
CA THR A 139 2.00 -20.75 11.90
C THR A 139 2.08 -20.75 10.37
N ILE A 140 3.12 -20.11 9.81
CA ILE A 140 3.35 -20.09 8.36
C ILE A 140 3.58 -21.49 7.81
N ALA A 141 4.38 -22.31 8.49
CA ALA A 141 4.61 -23.70 8.08
C ALA A 141 3.29 -24.51 8.05
N GLY A 142 2.43 -24.36 9.06
CA GLY A 142 1.12 -25.00 9.09
C GLY A 142 0.20 -24.54 7.96
N LEU A 143 0.20 -23.24 7.64
CA LEU A 143 -0.58 -22.68 6.54
C LEU A 143 -0.11 -23.19 5.17
N TYR A 144 1.22 -23.24 4.92
CA TYR A 144 1.75 -23.80 3.67
C TYR A 144 1.45 -25.31 3.54
N LEU A 145 1.48 -26.05 4.67
CA LEU A 145 1.08 -27.45 4.68
C LEU A 145 -0.40 -27.63 4.30
N MET A 146 -1.28 -26.83 4.87
CA MET A 146 -2.72 -26.82 4.54
C MET A 146 -2.97 -26.38 3.08
N HIS A 147 -2.16 -25.47 2.55
CA HIS A 147 -2.24 -25.01 1.17
C HIS A 147 -1.73 -26.05 0.16
N GLY A 148 -1.14 -27.18 0.65
CA GLY A 148 -0.59 -28.24 -0.21
C GLY A 148 0.82 -27.95 -0.73
N GLU A 149 1.56 -27.10 -0.06
CA GLU A 149 2.94 -26.70 -0.39
C GLU A 149 3.94 -27.18 0.67
N PRO A 150 4.16 -28.51 0.83
CA PRO A 150 5.00 -29.06 1.90
C PRO A 150 6.47 -28.65 1.78
N VAL A 151 6.96 -28.32 0.59
CA VAL A 151 8.34 -27.83 0.39
C VAL A 151 8.54 -26.45 1.03
N ASN A 152 7.58 -25.56 0.87
CA ASN A 152 7.60 -24.25 1.53
C ASN A 152 7.40 -24.40 3.05
N ALA A 153 6.45 -25.23 3.48
CA ALA A 153 6.23 -25.54 4.89
C ALA A 153 7.51 -26.02 5.60
N LYS A 154 8.28 -26.92 4.95
CA LYS A 154 9.55 -27.46 5.46
C LYS A 154 10.54 -26.36 5.78
N LYS A 155 10.70 -25.36 4.89
CA LYS A 155 11.64 -24.25 5.09
C LYS A 155 11.38 -23.51 6.40
N TYR A 156 10.12 -23.20 6.68
CA TYR A 156 9.73 -22.44 7.88
C TYR A 156 9.80 -23.31 9.15
N ILE A 157 9.40 -24.58 9.08
CA ILE A 157 9.42 -25.45 10.27
C ILE A 157 10.85 -25.81 10.68
N ASP A 158 11.78 -26.01 9.73
CA ASP A 158 13.18 -26.29 10.02
C ASP A 158 13.83 -25.10 10.77
N GLU A 159 13.54 -23.85 10.35
CA GLU A 159 13.97 -22.62 11.03
C GLU A 159 13.38 -22.53 12.45
N ALA A 160 12.08 -22.82 12.61
CA ALA A 160 11.41 -22.81 13.90
C ALA A 160 12.00 -23.82 14.89
N ILE A 161 12.32 -25.04 14.43
CA ILE A 161 12.96 -26.10 15.25
C ILE A 161 14.34 -25.64 15.74
N VAL A 162 15.16 -25.11 14.85
CA VAL A 162 16.50 -24.61 15.22
C VAL A 162 16.40 -23.51 16.30
N LEU A 163 15.43 -22.63 16.19
CA LEU A 163 15.23 -21.54 17.13
C LEU A 163 14.73 -22.07 18.49
N GLU A 164 13.71 -22.94 18.50
CA GLU A 164 13.19 -23.54 19.75
C GLU A 164 14.21 -24.40 20.48
N THR A 165 15.05 -25.10 19.75
CA THR A 165 16.16 -25.88 20.34
C THR A 165 17.13 -24.99 21.09
N LYS A 166 17.45 -23.79 20.54
CA LYS A 166 18.31 -22.80 21.22
C LYS A 166 17.62 -22.19 22.45
N LEU A 167 16.32 -22.02 22.40
CA LEU A 167 15.52 -21.50 23.52
C LEU A 167 15.27 -22.52 24.63
N ASN A 168 15.58 -23.81 24.37
CA ASN A 168 15.38 -24.93 25.28
C ASN A 168 13.97 -25.05 25.84
N ARG A 169 12.93 -24.80 25.01
CA ARG A 169 11.52 -24.86 25.39
C ARG A 169 10.89 -26.17 24.90
N SER A 170 10.92 -27.21 25.75
CA SER A 170 10.43 -28.55 25.42
C SER A 170 9.00 -28.60 24.90
N SER A 171 8.10 -27.87 25.54
CA SER A 171 6.70 -27.80 25.19
C SER A 171 6.44 -27.25 23.78
N SER A 172 7.08 -26.14 23.42
CA SER A 172 7.01 -25.52 22.09
C SER A 172 7.71 -26.40 21.05
N LEU A 173 8.86 -26.96 21.40
CA LEU A 173 9.62 -27.84 20.50
C LEU A 173 8.81 -29.09 20.11
N ALA A 174 8.06 -29.68 21.06
CA ALA A 174 7.15 -30.79 20.75
C ALA A 174 6.07 -30.42 19.73
N VAL A 175 5.56 -29.18 19.75
CA VAL A 175 4.61 -28.69 18.74
C VAL A 175 5.28 -28.59 17.37
N ARG A 176 6.51 -28.05 17.30
CA ARG A 176 7.28 -27.93 16.03
C ARG A 176 7.58 -29.32 15.45
N TYR A 177 8.04 -30.28 16.29
CA TYR A 177 8.27 -31.66 15.85
C TYR A 177 6.99 -32.34 15.37
N GLY A 178 5.83 -32.12 16.02
CA GLY A 178 4.56 -32.64 15.55
C GLY A 178 4.17 -32.12 14.17
N LEU A 179 4.33 -30.83 13.91
CA LEU A 179 4.07 -30.26 12.59
C LEU A 179 5.12 -30.72 11.56
N ALA A 180 6.40 -30.82 11.96
CA ALA A 180 7.45 -31.36 11.09
C ALA A 180 7.12 -32.80 10.66
N SER A 181 6.63 -33.64 11.57
CA SER A 181 6.25 -35.02 11.22
C SER A 181 5.19 -35.09 10.12
N GLU A 182 4.21 -34.20 10.14
CA GLU A 182 3.17 -34.12 9.10
C GLU A 182 3.74 -33.61 7.76
N ILE A 183 4.60 -32.59 7.82
CA ILE A 183 5.27 -32.02 6.64
C ILE A 183 6.15 -33.07 5.95
N TYR A 184 7.00 -33.77 6.71
CA TYR A 184 7.88 -34.80 6.17
C TYR A 184 7.12 -36.02 5.64
N LEU A 185 5.96 -36.34 6.25
CA LEU A 185 5.08 -37.38 5.72
C LEU A 185 4.51 -36.98 4.34
N GLN A 186 4.03 -35.73 4.18
CA GLN A 186 3.56 -35.24 2.89
C GLN A 186 4.66 -35.13 1.82
N LEU A 187 5.91 -34.96 2.24
CA LEU A 187 7.08 -35.01 1.34
C LEU A 187 7.46 -36.44 0.92
N GLY A 188 6.81 -37.47 1.48
CA GLY A 188 7.15 -38.89 1.25
C GLY A 188 8.38 -39.35 2.06
N GLU A 189 8.90 -38.53 2.96
CA GLU A 189 10.05 -38.86 3.84
C GLU A 189 9.57 -39.55 5.14
N ALA A 190 8.82 -40.68 5.02
CA ALA A 190 8.09 -41.30 6.12
C ALA A 190 8.99 -41.72 7.30
N GLN A 191 10.24 -42.16 7.06
CA GLN A 191 11.15 -42.52 8.12
C GLN A 191 11.55 -41.32 8.98
N LYS A 192 11.82 -40.20 8.36
CA LYS A 192 12.14 -38.93 9.06
C LYS A 192 10.90 -38.33 9.76
N ALA A 193 9.74 -38.47 9.16
CA ALA A 193 8.48 -38.13 9.79
C ALA A 193 8.29 -38.90 11.11
N LEU A 194 8.63 -40.23 11.12
CA LEU A 194 8.54 -41.05 12.31
C LEU A 194 9.49 -40.59 13.40
N GLU A 195 10.72 -40.20 13.06
CA GLU A 195 11.71 -39.66 14.00
C GLU A 195 11.19 -38.41 14.71
N PHE A 196 10.61 -37.47 13.95
CA PHE A 196 10.02 -36.27 14.52
C PHE A 196 8.77 -36.58 15.36
N ALA A 197 7.92 -37.52 14.94
CA ALA A 197 6.75 -37.92 15.71
C ALA A 197 7.16 -38.56 17.06
N ASP A 198 8.20 -39.36 17.07
CA ASP A 198 8.75 -39.97 18.30
C ASP A 198 9.33 -38.91 19.23
N GLN A 199 10.09 -37.94 18.71
CA GLN A 199 10.59 -36.82 19.50
C GLN A 199 9.46 -35.98 20.09
N ALA A 200 8.41 -35.65 19.30
CA ALA A 200 7.27 -34.94 19.81
C ALA A 200 6.52 -35.69 20.92
N LEU A 201 6.30 -37.00 20.71
CA LEU A 201 5.66 -37.89 21.68
C LEU A 201 6.46 -37.99 22.97
N HIS A 202 7.79 -38.11 22.87
CA HIS A 202 8.68 -38.17 24.03
C HIS A 202 8.59 -36.89 24.87
N LEU A 203 8.68 -35.70 24.25
CA LEU A 203 8.62 -34.44 24.97
C LEU A 203 7.23 -34.22 25.60
N ASP A 204 6.14 -34.53 24.87
CA ASP A 204 4.78 -34.43 25.42
C ASP A 204 4.57 -35.43 26.59
N SER A 205 5.24 -36.57 26.54
CA SER A 205 5.17 -37.58 27.62
C SER A 205 5.92 -37.14 28.88
N LEU A 206 7.09 -36.51 28.74
CA LEU A 206 7.85 -35.95 29.87
C LEU A 206 7.02 -34.90 30.63
N ASP A 207 6.28 -34.05 29.88
CA ASP A 207 5.44 -33.02 30.45
C ASP A 207 4.04 -33.53 30.87
N ASN A 208 3.77 -34.86 30.74
CA ASN A 208 2.48 -35.51 31.05
C ASN A 208 1.26 -34.82 30.39
N ARG A 209 1.39 -34.35 29.16
CA ARG A 209 0.30 -33.67 28.41
C ARG A 209 -0.62 -34.66 27.71
N ILE A 210 -1.52 -35.29 28.46
CA ILE A 210 -2.35 -36.43 28.03
C ILE A 210 -3.04 -36.19 26.67
N GLY A 211 -3.71 -35.05 26.49
CA GLY A 211 -4.37 -34.74 25.22
C GLY A 211 -3.41 -34.60 24.05
N LYS A 212 -2.23 -33.98 24.26
CA LYS A 212 -1.18 -33.86 23.24
C LYS A 212 -0.54 -35.21 22.92
N ILE A 213 -0.28 -36.03 23.93
CA ILE A 213 0.17 -37.43 23.77
C ILE A 213 -0.76 -38.21 22.83
N ALA A 214 -2.06 -38.11 23.02
CA ALA A 214 -3.04 -38.78 22.16
C ALA A 214 -2.94 -38.28 20.71
N VAL A 215 -2.81 -36.95 20.49
CA VAL A 215 -2.62 -36.37 19.16
C VAL A 215 -1.33 -36.89 18.52
N ARG A 216 -0.19 -36.93 19.25
CA ARG A 216 1.09 -37.44 18.72
C ARG A 216 1.00 -38.93 18.35
N ARG A 217 0.29 -39.72 19.13
CA ARG A 217 0.03 -41.14 18.80
C ARG A 217 -0.76 -41.29 17.52
N SER A 218 -1.80 -40.49 17.29
CA SER A 218 -2.57 -40.50 16.05
C SER A 218 -1.72 -40.05 14.83
N GLN A 219 -0.88 -39.02 14.99
CA GLN A 219 0.09 -38.59 13.97
C GLN A 219 1.10 -39.70 13.66
N LYS A 220 1.68 -40.31 14.67
CA LYS A 220 2.61 -41.44 14.52
C LYS A 220 1.93 -42.63 13.83
N ALA A 221 0.67 -42.93 14.17
CA ALA A 221 -0.08 -44.00 13.52
C ALA A 221 -0.28 -43.75 12.02
N ALA A 222 -0.56 -42.51 11.58
CA ALA A 222 -0.62 -42.17 10.16
C ALA A 222 0.70 -42.52 9.43
N ILE A 223 1.82 -42.20 10.04
CA ILE A 223 3.15 -42.49 9.48
C ILE A 223 3.41 -44.00 9.43
N LEU A 224 3.02 -44.72 10.50
CA LEU A 224 3.17 -46.19 10.58
C LEU A 224 2.27 -46.89 9.54
N ILE A 225 1.09 -46.37 9.24
CA ILE A 225 0.22 -46.88 8.14
C ILE A 225 0.93 -46.73 6.80
N GLU A 226 1.52 -45.58 6.52
CA GLU A 226 2.31 -45.35 5.29
C GLU A 226 3.51 -46.32 5.20
N LEU A 227 4.17 -46.57 6.32
CA LEU A 227 5.27 -47.56 6.43
C LEU A 227 4.75 -49.02 6.45
N LYS A 228 3.44 -49.27 6.32
CA LYS A 228 2.76 -50.59 6.37
C LYS A 228 3.01 -51.35 7.67
N GLN A 229 3.27 -50.65 8.79
CA GLN A 229 3.46 -51.19 10.12
C GLN A 229 2.11 -51.19 10.90
N TYR A 230 1.11 -51.90 10.37
CA TYR A 230 -0.29 -51.83 10.80
C TYR A 230 -0.51 -52.25 12.27
N GLU A 231 0.23 -53.22 12.79
CA GLU A 231 0.11 -53.64 14.19
C GLU A 231 0.62 -52.58 15.17
N CYS A 232 1.65 -51.83 14.77
CA CYS A 232 2.16 -50.74 15.58
C CYS A 232 1.19 -49.56 15.53
N ALA A 233 0.67 -49.21 14.34
CA ALA A 233 -0.31 -48.16 14.15
C ALA A 233 -1.59 -48.41 14.97
N ASP A 234 -2.12 -49.65 14.92
CA ASP A 234 -3.28 -50.05 15.68
C ASP A 234 -3.09 -49.82 17.18
N ARG A 235 -1.97 -50.26 17.75
CA ARG A 235 -1.62 -50.04 19.17
C ARG A 235 -1.60 -48.58 19.57
N GLU A 236 -1.01 -47.72 18.73
CA GLU A 236 -0.98 -46.30 19.02
C GLU A 236 -2.39 -45.66 19.00
N LEU A 237 -3.23 -46.05 18.03
CA LEU A 237 -4.62 -45.57 17.92
C LEU A 237 -5.52 -46.05 19.04
N GLN A 238 -5.38 -47.32 19.45
CA GLN A 238 -6.16 -47.87 20.59
C GLN A 238 -5.83 -47.16 21.91
N GLN A 239 -4.61 -46.62 22.06
CA GLN A 239 -4.27 -45.82 23.23
C GLN A 239 -4.74 -44.34 23.11
N ALA A 240 -4.84 -43.81 21.91
CA ALA A 240 -5.30 -42.43 21.66
C ALA A 240 -6.83 -42.31 21.75
N LEU A 241 -7.57 -43.31 21.22
CA LEU A 241 -9.03 -43.29 21.06
C LEU A 241 -9.80 -42.93 22.35
N PRO A 242 -9.54 -43.59 23.53
CA PRO A 242 -10.31 -43.30 24.75
C PRO A 242 -10.05 -41.86 25.24
N VAL A 243 -8.88 -41.29 25.01
CA VAL A 243 -8.56 -39.92 25.38
C VAL A 243 -9.41 -38.94 24.54
N PHE A 244 -9.49 -39.16 23.25
CA PHE A 244 -10.32 -38.33 22.37
C PHE A 244 -11.80 -38.42 22.67
N GLN A 245 -12.28 -39.62 23.03
CA GLN A 245 -13.66 -39.82 23.48
C GLN A 245 -13.96 -39.05 24.77
N GLN A 246 -13.07 -39.14 25.77
CA GLN A 246 -13.23 -38.45 27.04
C GLN A 246 -13.20 -36.92 26.89
N GLN A 247 -12.41 -36.43 25.96
CA GLN A 247 -12.23 -34.99 25.71
C GLN A 247 -13.23 -34.42 24.70
N ASN A 248 -14.13 -35.23 24.13
CA ASN A 248 -15.04 -34.87 23.04
C ASN A 248 -14.30 -34.22 21.85
N ASN A 249 -13.07 -34.71 21.56
CA ASN A 249 -12.29 -34.20 20.43
C ASN A 249 -12.75 -34.86 19.13
N PHE A 250 -13.87 -34.40 18.61
CA PHE A 250 -14.56 -34.99 17.46
C PHE A 250 -13.68 -35.02 16.20
N ASN A 251 -12.86 -33.98 15.96
CA ASN A 251 -11.93 -33.96 14.82
C ASN A 251 -10.92 -35.12 14.89
N SER A 252 -10.28 -35.30 16.06
CA SER A 252 -9.30 -36.39 16.26
C SER A 252 -9.98 -37.74 16.25
N LEU A 253 -11.24 -37.84 16.74
CA LEU A 253 -12.07 -39.08 16.67
C LEU A 253 -12.34 -39.49 15.22
N ALA A 254 -12.77 -38.57 14.38
CA ALA A 254 -13.02 -38.84 12.94
C ALA A 254 -11.77 -39.40 12.24
N ILE A 255 -10.61 -38.76 12.45
CA ILE A 255 -9.33 -39.20 11.90
C ILE A 255 -8.96 -40.59 12.42
N THR A 256 -9.05 -40.79 13.73
CA THR A 256 -8.70 -42.08 14.38
C THR A 256 -9.58 -43.20 13.89
N TYR A 257 -10.89 -42.99 13.77
CA TYR A 257 -11.81 -44.01 13.24
C TYR A 257 -11.52 -44.34 11.76
N CYS A 258 -11.20 -43.36 10.91
CA CYS A 258 -10.79 -43.63 9.54
C CYS A 258 -9.51 -44.48 9.48
N GLN A 259 -8.50 -44.14 10.28
CA GLN A 259 -7.25 -44.91 10.36
C GLN A 259 -7.45 -46.33 10.83
N LEU A 260 -8.28 -46.54 11.88
CA LEU A 260 -8.64 -47.88 12.36
C LEU A 260 -9.44 -48.66 11.32
N GLY A 261 -10.33 -47.99 10.59
CA GLY A 261 -11.05 -48.57 9.45
C GLY A 261 -10.14 -49.08 8.36
N GLU A 262 -9.16 -48.28 7.97
CA GLU A 262 -8.14 -48.64 6.98
C GLU A 262 -7.29 -49.83 7.44
N ILE A 263 -6.83 -49.84 8.70
CA ILE A 263 -6.05 -50.93 9.27
C ILE A 263 -6.89 -52.24 9.29
N ALA A 264 -8.16 -52.17 9.71
CA ALA A 264 -9.05 -53.30 9.75
C ALA A 264 -9.36 -53.86 8.35
N ALA A 265 -9.47 -52.98 7.33
CA ALA A 265 -9.66 -53.40 5.96
C ALA A 265 -8.45 -54.18 5.44
N VAL A 266 -7.21 -53.69 5.70
CA VAL A 266 -5.98 -54.40 5.33
C VAL A 266 -5.90 -55.77 6.04
N LYS A 267 -6.30 -55.83 7.29
CA LYS A 267 -6.40 -57.08 8.10
C LYS A 267 -7.54 -58.00 7.65
N ARG A 268 -8.36 -57.62 6.65
CA ARG A 268 -9.57 -58.33 6.19
C ARG A 268 -10.63 -58.52 7.26
N GLN A 269 -10.68 -57.64 8.24
CA GLN A 269 -11.68 -57.60 9.31
C GLN A 269 -12.89 -56.75 8.89
N ILE A 270 -13.68 -57.25 7.92
CA ILE A 270 -14.71 -56.51 7.21
C ILE A 270 -15.69 -55.80 8.17
N ALA A 271 -16.26 -56.54 9.13
CA ALA A 271 -17.25 -55.99 10.08
C ALA A 271 -16.65 -54.92 11.01
N ALA A 272 -15.39 -55.07 11.41
CA ALA A 272 -14.70 -54.08 12.22
C ALA A 272 -14.38 -52.82 11.41
N SER A 273 -13.91 -52.97 10.16
CA SER A 273 -13.64 -51.88 9.23
C SER A 273 -14.90 -51.07 8.92
N GLU A 274 -16.01 -51.75 8.57
CA GLU A 274 -17.32 -51.11 8.36
C GLU A 274 -17.72 -50.25 9.56
N LYS A 275 -17.70 -50.86 10.77
CA LYS A 275 -18.06 -50.16 12.01
C LYS A 275 -17.20 -48.92 12.27
N TYR A 276 -15.89 -49.01 12.04
CA TYR A 276 -15.02 -47.87 12.25
C TYR A 276 -15.30 -46.74 11.25
N PHE A 277 -15.46 -47.02 9.96
CA PHE A 277 -15.82 -46.01 8.99
C PHE A 277 -17.20 -45.39 9.21
N GLU A 278 -18.20 -46.19 9.65
CA GLU A 278 -19.51 -45.65 10.02
C GLU A 278 -19.45 -44.73 11.24
N ASN A 279 -18.65 -45.06 12.26
CA ASN A 279 -18.39 -44.19 13.39
C ASN A 279 -17.74 -42.89 12.93
N ALA A 280 -16.76 -42.96 12.01
CA ALA A 280 -16.15 -41.78 11.42
C ALA A 280 -17.18 -40.88 10.71
N ILE A 281 -18.06 -41.48 9.90
CA ILE A 281 -19.15 -40.76 9.20
C ILE A 281 -20.09 -40.08 10.18
N SER A 282 -20.50 -40.83 11.25
CA SER A 282 -21.39 -40.27 12.29
C SER A 282 -20.79 -39.03 12.94
N VAL A 283 -19.54 -39.11 13.36
CA VAL A 283 -18.80 -38.00 13.97
C VAL A 283 -18.64 -36.85 12.97
N CYS A 284 -18.25 -37.13 11.72
CA CYS A 284 -18.08 -36.09 10.70
C CYS A 284 -19.38 -35.31 10.43
N ARG A 285 -20.53 -35.97 10.42
CA ARG A 285 -21.84 -35.34 10.26
C ARG A 285 -22.22 -34.44 11.41
N GLU A 286 -21.89 -34.84 12.64
CA GLU A 286 -22.14 -34.05 13.84
C GLU A 286 -21.39 -32.71 13.79
N ILE A 287 -20.14 -32.70 13.30
CA ILE A 287 -19.29 -31.50 13.21
C ILE A 287 -19.27 -30.88 11.81
N ASN A 288 -20.09 -31.38 10.87
CA ASN A 288 -20.14 -30.94 9.47
C ASN A 288 -18.76 -30.98 8.75
N HIS A 289 -17.97 -32.05 9.00
CA HIS A 289 -16.63 -32.21 8.43
C HIS A 289 -16.64 -33.00 7.12
N ILE A 290 -17.06 -32.37 6.02
CA ILE A 290 -17.28 -33.00 4.69
C ILE A 290 -16.06 -33.72 4.13
N TYR A 291 -14.85 -33.21 4.40
CA TYR A 291 -13.60 -33.79 3.90
C TYR A 291 -13.33 -35.19 4.50
N MET A 292 -13.46 -35.31 5.81
CA MET A 292 -13.27 -36.60 6.50
C MET A 292 -14.42 -37.57 6.25
N GLU A 293 -15.66 -37.08 6.09
CA GLU A 293 -16.79 -37.96 5.66
C GLU A 293 -16.49 -38.53 4.27
N SER A 294 -16.02 -37.72 3.32
CA SER A 294 -15.63 -38.16 1.98
C SER A 294 -14.56 -39.26 2.03
N ARG A 295 -13.53 -39.10 2.88
CA ARG A 295 -12.49 -40.12 3.08
C ARG A 295 -13.03 -41.42 3.66
N ALA A 296 -13.93 -41.35 4.65
CA ALA A 296 -14.56 -42.54 5.22
C ALA A 296 -15.46 -43.26 4.21
N ARG A 297 -16.15 -42.53 3.33
CA ARG A 297 -16.96 -43.09 2.25
C ARG A 297 -16.10 -43.80 1.20
N ASP A 298 -14.97 -43.24 0.85
CA ASP A 298 -13.98 -43.83 -0.03
C ASP A 298 -13.44 -45.15 0.57
N GLY A 299 -13.08 -45.13 1.87
CA GLY A 299 -12.68 -46.33 2.58
C GLY A 299 -13.75 -47.44 2.56
N LEU A 300 -15.03 -47.13 2.69
CA LEU A 300 -16.14 -48.09 2.55
C LEU A 300 -16.34 -48.57 1.12
N TYR A 301 -16.17 -47.69 0.14
CA TYR A 301 -16.16 -48.10 -1.28
C TYR A 301 -15.06 -49.14 -1.55
N GLU A 302 -13.83 -48.87 -1.16
CA GLU A 302 -12.73 -49.80 -1.32
C GLU A 302 -12.95 -51.10 -0.56
N LEU A 303 -13.53 -51.07 0.64
CA LEU A 303 -13.87 -52.23 1.44
C LEU A 303 -14.87 -53.15 0.71
N TYR A 304 -15.91 -52.59 0.06
CA TYR A 304 -17.00 -53.32 -0.56
C TYR A 304 -16.83 -53.58 -2.05
N ARG A 305 -15.87 -52.94 -2.72
CA ARG A 305 -15.70 -53.02 -4.16
C ARG A 305 -15.74 -54.45 -4.74
N ASP A 306 -15.07 -55.38 -4.07
CA ASP A 306 -14.99 -56.78 -4.49
C ASP A 306 -15.92 -57.72 -3.70
N ILE A 307 -16.72 -57.20 -2.74
CA ILE A 307 -17.56 -58.00 -1.82
C ILE A 307 -19.05 -57.76 -2.08
N ASP A 308 -19.51 -56.54 -2.19
CA ASP A 308 -20.88 -56.11 -2.35
C ASP A 308 -20.96 -54.88 -3.25
N SER A 309 -21.17 -55.10 -4.54
CA SER A 309 -21.22 -54.03 -5.53
C SER A 309 -22.31 -52.99 -5.29
N ARG A 310 -23.41 -53.36 -4.60
CA ARG A 310 -24.49 -52.40 -4.28
C ARG A 310 -24.06 -51.44 -3.18
N LYS A 311 -23.46 -51.98 -2.11
CA LYS A 311 -22.90 -51.14 -1.05
C LYS A 311 -21.75 -50.25 -1.59
N ALA A 312 -20.87 -50.84 -2.39
CA ALA A 312 -19.78 -50.11 -3.02
C ALA A 312 -20.31 -48.93 -3.84
N LEU A 313 -21.28 -49.15 -4.72
CA LEU A 313 -21.87 -48.10 -5.55
C LEU A 313 -22.47 -46.95 -4.68
N TYR A 314 -23.24 -47.32 -3.63
CA TYR A 314 -23.81 -46.34 -2.73
C TYR A 314 -22.73 -45.42 -2.08
N HIS A 315 -21.65 -46.02 -1.57
CA HIS A 315 -20.59 -45.23 -0.94
C HIS A 315 -19.78 -44.41 -1.95
N LEU A 316 -19.60 -44.90 -3.17
CA LEU A 316 -18.98 -44.16 -4.26
C LEU A 316 -19.81 -42.94 -4.66
N GLU A 317 -21.13 -43.11 -4.80
CA GLU A 317 -22.03 -41.98 -5.13
C GLU A 317 -21.98 -40.88 -4.06
N GLU A 318 -22.02 -41.27 -2.79
CA GLU A 318 -21.90 -40.32 -1.68
C GLU A 318 -20.53 -39.65 -1.62
N HIS A 319 -19.45 -40.41 -1.85
CA HIS A 319 -18.10 -39.86 -1.98
C HIS A 319 -18.01 -38.82 -3.09
N ILE A 320 -18.52 -39.11 -4.29
CA ILE A 320 -18.53 -38.19 -5.45
C ILE A 320 -19.32 -36.92 -5.13
N LYS A 321 -20.47 -37.00 -4.48
CA LYS A 321 -21.25 -35.83 -4.05
C LYS A 321 -20.44 -34.93 -3.11
N LEU A 322 -19.81 -35.51 -2.10
CA LEU A 322 -18.98 -34.77 -1.15
C LEU A 322 -17.75 -34.14 -1.86
N GLN A 323 -17.12 -34.88 -2.78
CA GLN A 323 -16.00 -34.34 -3.59
C GLN A 323 -16.43 -33.17 -4.48
N GLN A 324 -17.63 -33.21 -5.05
CA GLN A 324 -18.16 -32.08 -5.82
C GLN A 324 -18.34 -30.84 -4.91
N MET A 325 -18.88 -31.02 -3.71
CA MET A 325 -19.01 -29.92 -2.74
C MET A 325 -17.66 -29.34 -2.36
N ILE A 326 -16.66 -30.17 -2.07
CA ILE A 326 -15.27 -29.76 -1.74
C ILE A 326 -14.64 -28.99 -2.92
N ASN A 327 -14.84 -29.46 -4.15
CA ASN A 327 -14.29 -28.80 -5.33
C ASN A 327 -14.93 -27.43 -5.62
N VAL A 328 -16.24 -27.29 -5.39
CA VAL A 328 -16.95 -26.00 -5.49
C VAL A 328 -16.41 -25.03 -4.46
N GLU A 329 -16.23 -25.49 -3.21
CA GLU A 329 -15.65 -24.68 -2.15
C GLU A 329 -14.24 -24.22 -2.49
N LYS A 330 -13.34 -25.13 -2.91
CA LYS A 330 -11.98 -24.79 -3.36
C LYS A 330 -11.95 -23.84 -4.56
N ALA A 331 -12.87 -24.01 -5.51
CA ALA A 331 -12.98 -23.11 -6.66
C ALA A 331 -13.42 -21.69 -6.23
N ALA A 332 -14.34 -21.61 -5.28
CA ALA A 332 -14.77 -20.34 -4.69
C ALA A 332 -13.62 -19.66 -3.94
N GLU A 333 -12.87 -20.41 -3.12
CA GLU A 333 -11.68 -19.92 -2.42
C GLU A 333 -10.62 -19.37 -3.41
N LEU A 334 -10.36 -20.13 -4.49
CA LEU A 334 -9.40 -19.72 -5.51
C LEU A 334 -9.84 -18.42 -6.19
N LEU A 335 -11.12 -18.32 -6.58
CA LEU A 335 -11.68 -17.10 -7.17
C LEU A 335 -11.57 -15.92 -6.22
N GLN A 336 -11.88 -16.12 -4.94
CA GLN A 336 -11.76 -15.09 -3.91
C GLN A 336 -10.31 -14.63 -3.74
N SER A 337 -9.35 -15.56 -3.68
CA SER A 337 -7.93 -15.24 -3.59
C SER A 337 -7.42 -14.43 -4.79
N PHE A 338 -7.86 -14.77 -6.01
CA PHE A 338 -7.57 -13.97 -7.20
C PHE A 338 -8.18 -12.57 -7.13
N THR A 339 -9.40 -12.45 -6.62
CA THR A 339 -10.08 -11.15 -6.48
C THR A 339 -9.32 -10.25 -5.49
N VAL A 340 -8.95 -10.79 -4.32
CA VAL A 340 -8.17 -10.07 -3.31
C VAL A 340 -6.81 -9.65 -3.87
N LYS A 341 -6.11 -10.57 -4.55
CA LYS A 341 -4.81 -10.25 -5.17
C LYS A 341 -4.93 -9.18 -6.24
N TYR A 342 -5.97 -9.24 -7.07
CA TYR A 342 -6.25 -8.22 -8.09
C TYR A 342 -6.52 -6.85 -7.46
N ASP A 343 -7.34 -6.79 -6.40
CA ASP A 343 -7.66 -5.55 -5.70
C ASP A 343 -6.42 -4.96 -5.00
N THR A 344 -5.57 -5.82 -4.42
CA THR A 344 -4.29 -5.40 -3.83
C THR A 344 -3.37 -4.78 -4.87
N LEU A 345 -3.15 -5.46 -6.00
CA LEU A 345 -2.34 -4.94 -7.10
C LEU A 345 -2.89 -3.62 -7.67
N LYS A 346 -4.22 -3.49 -7.74
CA LYS A 346 -4.88 -2.25 -8.17
C LYS A 346 -4.68 -1.11 -7.17
N LYS A 347 -4.74 -1.40 -5.86
CA LYS A 347 -4.41 -0.43 -4.80
C LYS A 347 -2.95 -0.01 -4.87
N GLU A 348 -2.02 -0.93 -5.02
CA GLU A 348 -0.58 -0.62 -5.19
C GLU A 348 -0.34 0.27 -6.41
N GLN A 349 -0.95 -0.03 -7.56
CA GLN A 349 -0.84 0.83 -8.73
C GLN A 349 -1.39 2.24 -8.51
N THR A 350 -2.49 2.36 -7.76
CA THR A 350 -3.04 3.69 -7.41
C THR A 350 -2.14 4.45 -6.46
N ILE A 351 -1.53 3.79 -5.49
CA ILE A 351 -0.54 4.38 -4.57
C ILE A 351 0.69 4.87 -5.35
N LEU A 352 1.25 4.04 -6.22
CA LEU A 352 2.40 4.43 -7.06
C LEU A 352 2.09 5.66 -7.93
N ARG A 353 0.90 5.70 -8.55
CA ARG A 353 0.46 6.88 -9.34
C ARG A 353 0.31 8.14 -8.47
N GLN A 354 -0.20 7.99 -7.25
CA GLN A 354 -0.32 9.10 -6.30
C GLN A 354 1.05 9.61 -5.86
N GLU A 355 2.01 8.72 -5.59
CA GLU A 355 3.39 9.10 -5.26
C GLU A 355 4.08 9.84 -6.41
N GLU A 356 3.90 9.38 -7.66
CA GLU A 356 4.41 10.09 -8.83
C GLU A 356 3.80 11.49 -8.97
N MET A 357 2.48 11.61 -8.81
CA MET A 357 1.81 12.92 -8.83
C MET A 357 2.30 13.84 -7.71
N LEU A 358 2.55 13.31 -6.51
CA LEU A 358 3.12 14.08 -5.40
C LEU A 358 4.54 14.56 -5.70
N LYS A 359 5.39 13.73 -6.31
CA LYS A 359 6.73 14.11 -6.77
C LYS A 359 6.65 15.24 -7.80
N TRP A 360 5.76 15.13 -8.78
CA TRP A 360 5.54 16.19 -9.77
C TRP A 360 5.01 17.48 -9.14
N ARG A 361 4.08 17.41 -8.20
CA ARG A 361 3.60 18.58 -7.44
C ARG A 361 4.72 19.24 -6.66
N SER A 362 5.53 18.47 -5.96
CA SER A 362 6.70 18.98 -5.22
C SER A 362 7.70 19.67 -6.15
N PHE A 363 7.98 19.08 -7.30
CA PHE A 363 8.86 19.69 -8.32
C PHE A 363 8.29 21.03 -8.82
N LEU A 364 7.00 21.09 -9.15
CA LEU A 364 6.35 22.31 -9.60
C LEU A 364 6.36 23.41 -8.53
N THR A 365 6.14 23.06 -7.26
CA THR A 365 6.19 24.03 -6.16
C THR A 365 7.58 24.59 -5.95
N ILE A 366 8.62 23.76 -6.02
CA ILE A 366 10.03 24.20 -5.95
C ILE A 366 10.36 25.14 -7.13
N LEU A 367 9.94 24.77 -8.34
CA LEU A 367 10.13 25.58 -9.53
C LEU A 367 9.46 26.96 -9.40
N LEU A 368 8.22 26.99 -8.88
CA LEU A 368 7.48 28.23 -8.67
C LEU A 368 8.15 29.14 -7.64
N ILE A 369 8.63 28.56 -6.54
CA ILE A 369 9.39 29.28 -5.50
C ILE A 369 10.70 29.87 -6.08
N THR A 370 11.45 29.09 -6.86
CA THR A 370 12.69 29.56 -7.48
C THR A 370 12.44 30.71 -8.46
N LEU A 371 11.35 30.62 -9.22
CA LEU A 371 10.95 31.68 -10.17
C LEU A 371 10.53 32.95 -9.45
N LEU A 372 9.84 32.83 -8.33
CA LEU A 372 9.45 33.95 -7.47
C LEU A 372 10.65 34.64 -6.84
N VAL A 373 11.64 33.87 -6.37
CA VAL A 373 12.89 34.39 -5.85
C VAL A 373 13.67 35.17 -6.96
N LEU A 374 13.73 34.57 -8.16
CA LEU A 374 14.36 35.22 -9.30
C LEU A 374 13.69 36.56 -9.64
N LEU A 375 12.36 36.60 -9.65
CA LEU A 375 11.59 37.82 -9.87
C LEU A 375 11.87 38.88 -8.80
N CYS A 376 11.95 38.50 -7.55
CA CYS A 376 12.30 39.41 -6.44
C CYS A 376 13.72 39.99 -6.63
N VAL A 377 14.67 39.16 -7.03
CA VAL A 377 16.05 39.61 -7.33
C VAL A 377 16.07 40.60 -8.50
N LEU A 378 15.34 40.31 -9.58
CA LEU A 378 15.25 41.21 -10.75
C LEU A 378 14.61 42.56 -10.37
N LEU A 379 13.54 42.54 -9.57
CA LEU A 379 12.91 43.76 -9.05
C LEU A 379 13.84 44.57 -8.14
N TYR A 380 14.62 43.88 -7.30
CA TYR A 380 15.64 44.54 -6.48
C TYR A 380 16.73 45.21 -7.32
N ILE A 381 17.26 44.49 -8.33
CA ILE A 381 18.25 45.03 -9.25
C ILE A 381 17.66 46.22 -10.02
N SER A 382 16.43 46.12 -10.53
CA SER A 382 15.77 47.22 -11.26
C SER A 382 15.60 48.46 -10.38
N ARG A 383 15.16 48.29 -9.11
CA ARG A 383 15.05 49.43 -8.16
C ARG A 383 16.41 50.04 -7.84
N LYS A 384 17.43 49.21 -7.68
CA LYS A 384 18.81 49.70 -7.43
C LYS A 384 19.36 50.46 -8.61
N THR A 385 19.15 49.97 -9.84
CA THR A 385 19.61 50.65 -11.06
C THR A 385 18.88 51.97 -11.29
N THR A 386 17.55 52.02 -11.09
CA THR A 386 16.78 53.28 -11.18
C THR A 386 17.26 54.31 -10.14
N LYS A 387 17.54 53.86 -8.89
CA LYS A 387 18.09 54.79 -7.88
C LYS A 387 19.43 55.36 -8.29
N ILE A 388 20.36 54.53 -8.77
CA ILE A 388 21.69 54.96 -9.25
C ILE A 388 21.56 55.92 -10.46
N THR A 389 20.63 55.61 -11.38
CA THR A 389 20.38 56.46 -12.57
C THR A 389 19.83 57.83 -12.17
N ASN A 390 18.90 57.86 -11.21
CA ASN A 390 18.32 59.10 -10.69
C ASN A 390 19.39 59.95 -9.95
N GLU A 391 20.25 59.32 -9.16
CA GLU A 391 21.39 60.01 -8.49
C GLU A 391 22.37 60.62 -9.54
N ARG A 392 22.71 59.82 -10.57
CA ARG A 392 23.56 60.32 -11.69
C ARG A 392 22.91 61.49 -12.44
N ASN A 393 21.62 61.40 -12.74
CA ASN A 393 20.86 62.45 -13.41
C ASN A 393 20.80 63.72 -12.53
N ALA A 394 20.63 63.59 -11.22
CA ALA A 394 20.65 64.73 -10.29
C ALA A 394 22.01 65.43 -10.27
N ILE A 395 23.13 64.67 -10.31
CA ILE A 395 24.49 65.20 -10.38
C ILE A 395 24.73 65.93 -11.72
N LEU A 396 24.26 65.32 -12.86
CA LEU A 396 24.34 65.94 -14.18
C LEU A 396 23.53 67.23 -14.28
N VAL A 397 22.34 67.27 -13.72
CA VAL A 397 21.52 68.49 -13.66
C VAL A 397 22.21 69.58 -12.86
N LYS A 398 22.80 69.23 -11.73
CA LYS A 398 23.57 70.20 -10.91
C LYS A 398 24.78 70.71 -11.65
N ALA A 399 25.58 69.84 -12.28
CA ALA A 399 26.77 70.24 -13.07
C ALA A 399 26.35 71.09 -14.22
N ASN A 400 25.25 70.86 -14.94
CA ASN A 400 24.77 71.73 -16.01
C ASN A 400 24.29 73.11 -15.49
N LEU A 401 23.68 73.15 -14.33
CA LEU A 401 23.28 74.42 -13.68
C LEU A 401 24.50 75.22 -13.30
N ASP A 402 25.53 74.62 -12.74
CA ASP A 402 26.77 75.26 -12.38
C ASP A 402 27.51 75.74 -13.63
N LYS A 403 27.55 74.93 -14.72
CA LYS A 403 28.06 75.30 -16.01
C LYS A 403 27.35 76.56 -16.60
N ASN A 404 25.98 76.53 -16.54
CA ASN A 404 25.21 77.71 -17.04
C ASN A 404 25.39 78.93 -16.17
N ARG A 405 25.61 78.80 -14.86
CA ARG A 405 25.98 79.94 -13.97
C ARG A 405 27.33 80.49 -14.33
N LEU A 406 28.34 79.65 -14.57
CA LEU A 406 29.65 80.08 -15.00
C LEU A 406 29.62 80.77 -16.37
N LEU A 407 28.84 80.23 -17.32
CA LEU A 407 28.64 80.85 -18.63
C LEU A 407 27.94 82.18 -18.50
N ALA A 408 26.94 82.33 -17.63
CA ALA A 408 26.30 83.61 -17.37
C ALA A 408 27.23 84.65 -16.76
N ILE A 409 28.12 84.26 -15.84
CA ILE A 409 29.13 85.12 -15.24
C ILE A 409 30.15 85.51 -16.29
N ALA A 410 30.62 84.54 -17.13
CA ALA A 410 31.56 84.80 -18.22
C ALA A 410 30.95 85.74 -19.25
N SER A 411 29.68 85.62 -19.62
CA SER A 411 29.00 86.48 -20.58
C SER A 411 28.71 87.86 -20.07
N SER A 412 28.64 88.04 -18.74
CA SER A 412 28.50 89.41 -18.15
C SER A 412 29.75 90.20 -18.17
N ASN A 413 30.93 89.56 -18.30
CA ASN A 413 32.23 90.24 -18.37
C ASN A 413 32.76 90.50 -19.80
N ILE A 414 32.02 90.16 -20.86
CA ILE A 414 32.42 90.39 -22.23
C ILE A 414 31.94 91.79 -22.67
N PRO A 415 32.90 92.66 -23.16
CA PRO A 415 32.53 93.98 -23.72
C PRO A 415 31.52 93.84 -24.87
N LYS A 416 30.62 94.80 -25.00
CA LYS A 416 29.46 94.79 -25.92
C LYS A 416 29.84 94.58 -27.40
N ASN A 417 31.01 95.07 -27.81
CA ASN A 417 31.57 94.94 -29.16
C ASN A 417 31.99 93.52 -29.56
N VAL A 418 32.36 92.68 -28.60
CA VAL A 418 32.75 91.28 -28.86
C VAL A 418 31.52 90.35 -28.86
N ARG A 419 30.45 90.75 -28.20
CA ARG A 419 29.16 89.96 -28.09
C ARG A 419 28.44 89.98 -29.45
N ASP A 420 28.46 91.07 -30.17
CA ASP A 420 27.84 91.24 -31.48
C ASP A 420 28.56 90.48 -32.63
N GLU A 421 29.88 90.29 -32.47
CA GLU A 421 30.66 89.51 -33.42
C GLU A 421 30.50 87.98 -33.27
N ILE A 422 30.23 87.47 -32.08
CA ILE A 422 29.94 86.05 -31.81
C ILE A 422 28.55 85.67 -32.29
N MET A 423 27.60 86.61 -32.25
CA MET A 423 26.18 86.35 -32.74
C MET A 423 26.14 86.25 -34.27
N SER A 424 27.09 86.86 -34.99
CA SER A 424 27.15 86.76 -36.47
C SER A 424 27.74 85.48 -36.99
N ILE A 425 28.50 84.73 -36.17
CA ILE A 425 29.14 83.48 -36.56
C ILE A 425 28.26 82.26 -36.34
N THR A 426 27.15 82.35 -35.56
CA THR A 426 26.27 81.21 -35.20
C THR A 426 24.99 81.10 -36.01
N SER A 427 24.87 81.87 -37.12
CA SER A 427 23.69 81.81 -37.98
C SER A 427 23.94 81.12 -39.33
N ASP A 428 24.68 80.02 -39.34
CA ASP A 428 24.65 79.15 -40.50
C ASP A 428 23.41 78.21 -40.39
N LYS A 429 22.38 78.60 -41.10
CA LYS A 429 21.22 77.78 -41.45
C LYS A 429 21.69 76.70 -42.41
N THR A 430 21.79 75.50 -41.98
CA THR A 430 21.80 74.34 -42.89
C THR A 430 20.46 74.21 -43.52
N ASP A 431 20.32 74.60 -44.78
CA ASP A 431 19.21 74.35 -45.67
C ASP A 431 18.92 72.86 -45.76
N ILE A 432 17.73 72.44 -45.28
CA ILE A 432 17.21 71.12 -45.50
C ILE A 432 16.47 71.17 -46.85
N SER A 433 17.22 71.01 -47.97
CA SER A 433 16.64 70.81 -49.28
C SER A 433 16.22 69.32 -49.46
N GLU A 434 14.97 69.10 -49.65
CA GLU A 434 14.25 68.00 -50.31
C GLU A 434 14.95 66.59 -50.38
N ILE A 435 14.93 65.83 -49.34
CA ILE A 435 15.15 64.41 -49.45
C ILE A 435 13.83 63.73 -49.94
N LYS A 436 13.77 63.40 -51.26
CA LYS A 436 12.63 62.68 -51.85
C LYS A 436 12.60 61.22 -51.39
N LEU A 437 11.71 60.90 -50.44
CA LEU A 437 11.42 59.54 -50.08
C LEU A 437 10.54 58.91 -51.16
N THR A 438 10.73 57.60 -51.45
CA THR A 438 9.83 56.84 -52.31
C THR A 438 8.52 56.62 -51.59
N LYS A 439 7.41 56.44 -52.37
CA LYS A 439 6.10 56.16 -51.81
C LYS A 439 6.08 55.01 -50.80
N ARG A 440 6.90 53.97 -51.04
CA ARG A 440 7.05 52.80 -50.17
C ARG A 440 7.82 53.07 -48.88
N GLU A 441 8.89 53.91 -48.99
CA GLU A 441 9.64 54.37 -47.82
C GLU A 441 8.77 55.23 -46.89
N LEU A 442 7.92 56.08 -47.47
CA LEU A 442 6.97 56.92 -46.71
C LEU A 442 5.89 56.09 -45.98
N GLU A 443 5.33 55.05 -46.66
CA GLU A 443 4.38 54.15 -46.06
C GLU A 443 5.02 53.41 -44.85
N ILE A 444 6.22 52.89 -44.99
CA ILE A 444 6.90 52.20 -43.92
C ILE A 444 7.27 53.17 -42.79
N ALA A 445 7.72 54.39 -43.11
CA ALA A 445 8.00 55.43 -42.11
C ALA A 445 6.74 55.74 -41.27
N ASN A 446 5.60 55.91 -41.91
CA ASN A 446 4.31 56.18 -41.23
C ASN A 446 3.87 55.00 -40.33
N LEU A 447 4.08 53.76 -40.77
CA LEU A 447 3.76 52.61 -39.94
C LEU A 447 4.73 52.45 -38.76
N CYS A 448 6.00 52.75 -38.94
CA CYS A 448 6.98 52.81 -37.88
C CYS A 448 6.65 53.89 -36.83
N THR A 449 6.16 55.04 -37.23
CA THR A 449 5.75 56.12 -36.30
C THR A 449 4.50 55.74 -35.47
N LYS A 450 3.66 54.83 -35.98
CA LYS A 450 2.54 54.25 -35.25
C LYS A 450 2.94 53.15 -34.25
N GLY A 451 4.22 52.81 -34.16
CA GLY A 451 4.74 51.86 -33.21
C GLY A 451 4.64 50.37 -33.63
N LEU A 452 4.27 50.09 -34.89
CA LEU A 452 4.15 48.72 -35.37
C LEU A 452 5.53 48.02 -35.49
N LEU A 453 5.54 46.72 -35.17
CA LEU A 453 6.71 45.88 -35.32
C LEU A 453 6.95 45.47 -36.78
N ASN A 454 8.17 45.13 -37.15
CA ASN A 454 8.52 44.76 -38.53
C ASN A 454 7.63 43.61 -39.08
N LYS A 455 7.16 42.71 -38.24
CA LYS A 455 6.26 41.63 -38.62
C LYS A 455 4.86 42.17 -38.97
N GLU A 456 4.34 43.04 -38.15
CA GLU A 456 3.01 43.65 -38.35
C GLU A 456 2.97 44.55 -39.59
N ILE A 457 4.09 45.27 -39.83
CA ILE A 457 4.29 46.06 -41.06
C ILE A 457 4.34 45.15 -42.29
N ALA A 458 5.04 44.02 -42.19
CA ALA A 458 5.17 43.04 -43.26
C ALA A 458 3.78 42.44 -43.62
N ASP A 459 2.99 42.07 -42.62
CA ASP A 459 1.64 41.51 -42.78
C ASP A 459 0.68 42.59 -43.42
N GLN A 460 0.74 43.83 -42.94
CA GLN A 460 -0.10 44.89 -43.41
C GLN A 460 0.21 45.33 -44.85
N LEU A 461 1.46 45.24 -45.26
CA LEU A 461 1.96 45.62 -46.57
C LEU A 461 2.08 44.45 -47.56
N ASN A 462 1.74 43.22 -47.14
CA ASN A 462 1.87 41.96 -47.90
C ASN A 462 3.31 41.74 -48.49
N ILE A 463 4.30 41.96 -47.67
CA ILE A 463 5.75 41.75 -48.02
C ILE A 463 6.48 40.96 -46.95
N SER A 464 7.67 40.45 -47.24
CA SER A 464 8.43 39.74 -46.22
C SER A 464 9.00 40.69 -45.14
N GLN A 465 9.15 40.20 -43.90
CA GLN A 465 9.75 40.93 -42.81
C GLN A 465 11.17 41.44 -43.18
N ARG A 466 11.91 40.62 -43.93
CA ARG A 466 13.25 41.00 -44.46
C ARG A 466 13.18 42.17 -45.44
N THR A 467 12.10 42.25 -46.23
CA THR A 467 11.87 43.38 -47.14
C THR A 467 11.58 44.67 -46.37
N VAL A 468 10.82 44.62 -45.29
CA VAL A 468 10.57 45.74 -44.36
C VAL A 468 11.87 46.23 -43.76
N GLU A 469 12.75 45.35 -43.28
CA GLU A 469 14.07 45.69 -42.73
C GLU A 469 14.98 46.38 -43.76
N ASN A 470 14.99 45.88 -44.98
CA ASN A 470 15.75 46.52 -46.07
C ASN A 470 15.27 47.94 -46.37
N HIS A 471 13.94 48.13 -46.45
CA HIS A 471 13.39 49.48 -46.65
C HIS A 471 13.67 50.41 -45.47
N LYS A 472 13.61 49.93 -44.23
CA LYS A 472 13.98 50.72 -43.04
C LYS A 472 15.44 51.10 -43.04
N ASN A 473 16.33 50.19 -43.40
CA ASN A 473 17.76 50.48 -43.49
C ASN A 473 18.06 51.53 -44.56
N ASN A 474 17.39 51.45 -45.71
CA ASN A 474 17.53 52.44 -46.76
C ASN A 474 16.97 53.82 -46.35
N LEU A 475 15.83 53.82 -45.69
CA LEU A 475 15.20 55.02 -45.14
C LEU A 475 16.10 55.70 -44.10
N PHE A 476 16.69 54.91 -43.17
CA PHE A 476 17.61 55.44 -42.16
C PHE A 476 18.90 56.06 -42.80
N LYS A 477 19.44 55.38 -43.83
CA LYS A 477 20.61 55.94 -44.59
C LYS A 477 20.26 57.22 -45.29
N LYS A 478 19.10 57.31 -45.94
CA LYS A 478 18.69 58.55 -46.67
C LYS A 478 18.41 59.70 -45.72
N LEU A 479 17.87 59.46 -44.56
CA LEU A 479 17.56 60.49 -43.56
C LEU A 479 18.72 60.83 -42.62
N GLY A 480 19.80 60.04 -42.67
CA GLY A 480 20.95 60.25 -41.78
C GLY A 480 20.63 59.90 -40.30
N ILE A 481 19.70 58.95 -40.05
CA ILE A 481 19.24 58.54 -38.71
C ILE A 481 19.64 57.11 -38.44
N ASN A 482 19.76 56.76 -37.16
CA ASN A 482 20.23 55.43 -36.75
C ASN A 482 19.20 54.51 -36.10
N ASN A 483 18.03 55.03 -35.76
CA ASN A 483 17.00 54.24 -35.05
C ASN A 483 15.58 54.78 -35.29
N THR A 484 14.59 53.97 -34.90
CA THR A 484 13.18 54.28 -35.09
C THR A 484 12.73 55.48 -34.25
N VAL A 485 13.38 55.78 -33.14
CA VAL A 485 13.05 56.92 -32.29
C VAL A 485 13.47 58.22 -32.98
N GLU A 486 14.61 58.22 -33.64
CA GLU A 486 15.06 59.34 -34.45
C GLU A 486 14.17 59.53 -35.67
N LEU A 487 13.68 58.46 -36.30
CA LEU A 487 12.70 58.52 -37.35
C LEU A 487 11.39 59.18 -36.86
N MET A 488 10.90 58.83 -35.72
CA MET A 488 9.70 59.46 -35.14
C MET A 488 9.87 60.98 -34.93
N ARG A 489 11.00 61.37 -34.39
CA ARG A 489 11.33 62.80 -34.21
C ARG A 489 11.46 63.56 -35.54
N TYR A 490 12.08 62.91 -36.54
CA TYR A 490 12.19 63.49 -37.87
C TYR A 490 10.82 63.73 -38.54
N MET A 491 9.96 62.73 -38.52
CA MET A 491 8.65 62.77 -39.08
C MET A 491 7.73 63.80 -38.37
N GLN A 492 7.82 63.91 -37.04
CA GLN A 492 7.10 64.92 -36.25
C GLN A 492 7.58 66.33 -36.63
N ARG A 493 8.85 66.57 -36.87
CA ARG A 493 9.38 67.87 -37.31
C ARG A 493 8.91 68.18 -38.74
N ALA A 494 8.88 67.19 -39.62
CA ALA A 494 8.41 67.35 -41.00
C ALA A 494 6.90 67.69 -41.06
N MET A 495 6.11 67.11 -40.21
CA MET A 495 4.64 67.41 -40.11
C MET A 495 4.39 68.82 -39.56
N ASN A 496 5.13 69.25 -38.55
CA ASN A 496 4.98 70.61 -37.99
C ASN A 496 5.43 71.73 -38.93
N ASN A 497 6.28 71.44 -39.94
CA ASN A 497 6.73 72.40 -40.94
C ASN A 497 5.78 72.56 -42.16
N THR A 498 4.82 71.57 -42.29
CA THR A 498 3.76 71.64 -43.35
C THR A 498 2.54 72.42 -42.95
N ASP A 499 2.29 72.60 -41.62
CA ASP A 499 1.15 73.36 -41.11
C ASP A 499 1.42 74.92 -41.07
N THR A 500 2.59 75.40 -41.48
CA THR A 500 2.96 76.85 -41.46
C THR A 500 2.95 77.53 -42.82
N THR A 501 2.39 76.88 -43.87
CA THR A 501 2.37 77.47 -45.24
C THR A 501 0.98 77.49 -45.88
N GLU A 502 -0.11 77.58 -45.08
CA GLU A 502 -1.44 77.99 -45.51
C GLU A 502 -1.94 79.08 -44.56
N ASP A 503 -1.57 80.33 -44.81
CA ASP A 503 -2.29 81.57 -44.56
C ASP A 503 -1.73 82.69 -45.44
#